data_50bd085f33a81c79af01dcd0a12f7391
#
_entry.id   50bd085f33a81c79af01dcd0a12f7391
#
_cell.length_a   1.000
_cell.length_b   1.000
_cell.length_c   1.000
_cell.angle_alpha   90.00
_cell.angle_beta   90.00
_cell.angle_gamma   90.00
#
_symmetry.space_group_name_H-M   'P 1'
#
loop_
_entity.id
_entity.type
_entity.pdbx_description
1 polymer ?
#
loop_
_entity_poly.entity_id
_entity_poly.type
_entity_poly.pdbx_seq_one_letter_code
_entity_poly.pdbx_strand_id
1 'polypeptide(L)' 'PQDKIGQAEELISEIEEALESNENTKAAGRAEKLNKLFN' A
#
# COMPACT_ATOMS: atom_id res chain seq x y z
N PRO A 1 10.06 -15.84 10.30
CA PRO A 1 9.19 -14.77 10.62
C PRO A 1 8.75 -14.02 9.44
N GLN A 2 7.59 -13.60 9.55
CA GLN A 2 6.93 -13.05 8.56
C GLN A 2 6.80 -11.64 8.74
N ASP A 3 7.06 -10.90 7.75
CA ASP A 3 7.00 -9.50 7.83
C ASP A 3 5.90 -8.94 7.00
N LYS A 4 4.90 -9.74 6.74
CA LYS A 4 3.79 -9.27 5.93
C LYS A 4 3.03 -8.14 6.58
N ILE A 5 2.91 -8.20 7.90
CA ILE A 5 2.19 -7.14 8.60
C ILE A 5 2.93 -5.83 8.49
N GLY A 6 4.25 -5.86 8.66
CA GLY A 6 5.05 -4.66 8.50
C GLY A 6 4.97 -4.11 7.09
N GLN A 7 5.03 -4.99 6.09
CA GLN A 7 4.92 -4.55 4.72
C GLN A 7 3.55 -3.97 4.43
N ALA A 8 2.51 -4.59 4.98
CA ALA A 8 1.16 -4.10 4.78
C ALA A 8 1.00 -2.70 5.38
N GLU A 9 1.56 -2.49 6.55
CA GLU A 9 1.48 -1.18 7.19
C GLU A 9 2.19 -0.12 6.37
N GLU A 10 3.33 -0.48 5.81
CA GLU A 10 4.06 0.44 4.96
C GLU A 10 3.25 0.81 3.72
N LEU A 11 2.65 -0.19 3.09
CA LEU A 11 1.85 0.06 1.90
C LEU A 11 0.63 0.92 2.22
N ILE A 12 0.00 0.67 3.35
CA ILE A 12 -1.15 1.48 3.75
C ILE A 12 -0.72 2.93 3.95
N SER A 13 0.42 3.12 4.56
CA SER A 13 0.93 4.46 4.78
C SER A 13 1.19 5.17 3.45
N GLU A 14 1.78 4.45 2.50
CA GLU A 14 2.04 5.00 1.19
C GLU A 14 0.75 5.34 0.45
N ILE A 15 -0.26 4.49 0.62
CA ILE A 15 -1.55 4.76 -0.01
C ILE A 15 -2.13 6.06 0.54
N GLU A 16 -2.05 6.22 1.85
CA GLU A 16 -2.58 7.43 2.46
C GLU A 16 -1.85 8.67 1.97
N GLU A 17 -0.54 8.58 1.86
CA GLU A 17 0.24 9.71 1.39
C GLU A 17 -0.11 10.05 -0.06
N ALA A 18 -0.28 9.03 -0.87
CA ALA A 18 -0.61 9.24 -2.27
C ALA A 18 -1.98 9.91 -2.40
N LEU A 19 -2.93 9.49 -1.59
CA LEU A 19 -4.26 10.09 -1.62
C LEU A 19 -4.22 11.54 -1.19
N GLU A 20 -3.41 11.85 -0.19
CA GLU A 20 -3.27 13.21 0.27
C GLU A 20 -2.69 14.11 -0.80
N SER A 21 -1.83 13.56 -1.64
CA SER A 21 -1.22 14.32 -2.71
C SER A 21 -2.04 14.25 -3.98
N ASN A 22 -3.22 13.63 -3.93
CA ASN A 22 -4.07 13.47 -5.10
C ASN A 22 -3.44 12.62 -6.18
N GLU A 23 -2.55 11.73 -5.79
CA GLU A 23 -1.91 10.83 -6.74
C GLU A 23 -2.65 9.50 -6.74
N ASN A 24 -3.84 9.53 -7.30
CA ASN A 24 -4.73 8.37 -7.22
C ASN A 24 -4.19 7.15 -7.94
N THR A 25 -3.49 7.35 -9.03
CA THR A 25 -2.91 6.24 -9.76
C THR A 25 -1.85 5.53 -8.92
N LYS A 26 -1.05 6.30 -8.19
CA LYS A 26 -0.06 5.71 -7.31
C LYS A 26 -0.74 4.95 -6.18
N ALA A 27 -1.79 5.53 -5.62
CA ALA A 27 -2.52 4.87 -4.55
C ALA A 27 -3.08 3.54 -5.03
N ALA A 28 -3.62 3.53 -6.24
CA ALA A 28 -4.17 2.30 -6.80
C ALA A 28 -3.08 1.24 -6.99
N GLY A 29 -1.91 1.66 -7.45
CA GLY A 29 -0.80 0.72 -7.62
C GLY A 29 -0.35 0.12 -6.31
N ARG A 30 -0.28 0.94 -5.27
CA ARG A 30 0.10 0.46 -3.95
C ARG A 30 -0.96 -0.47 -3.38
N ALA A 31 -2.23 -0.15 -3.62
CA ALA A 31 -3.32 -1.00 -3.15
C ALA A 31 -3.24 -2.37 -3.81
N GLU A 32 -2.87 -2.40 -5.07
CA GLU A 32 -2.71 -3.66 -5.77
C GLU A 32 -1.57 -4.48 -5.17
N LYS A 33 -0.48 -3.83 -4.82
CA LYS A 33 0.61 -4.51 -4.16
C LYS A 33 0.17 -5.10 -2.83
N LEU A 34 -0.62 -4.34 -2.09
CA LEU A 34 -1.13 -4.81 -0.81
C LEU A 34 -1.99 -6.05 -1.01
N ASN A 35 -2.83 -6.03 -2.03
CA ASN A 35 -3.66 -7.17 -2.32
C ASN A 35 -2.83 -8.40 -2.65
N LYS A 36 -1.79 -8.22 -3.43
CA LYS A 36 -0.93 -9.34 -3.81
C LYS A 36 -0.15 -9.89 -2.63
N LEU A 37 0.13 -9.05 -1.67
CA LEU A 37 0.86 -9.48 -0.51
C LEU A 37 0.11 -10.58 0.23
N PHE A 38 -1.20 -10.51 0.24
CA PHE A 38 -2.02 -11.48 0.94
C PHE A 38 -2.68 -12.51 0.02
N ASN A 39 -2.36 -12.47 -1.24
CA ASN A 39 -2.82 -13.47 -2.18
C ASN A 39 -1.66 -14.35 -2.59
#